data_defd075dccabeab72ccd2075f8212643
#
_entry.id   defd075dccabeab72ccd2075f8212643
#
_cell.length_a   1.000
_cell.length_b   1.000
_cell.length_c   1.000
_cell.angle_alpha   90.00
_cell.angle_beta   90.00
_cell.angle_gamma   90.00
#
_symmetry.space_group_name_H-M   'P 1'
#
loop_
_entity.id
_entity.type
_entity.pdbx_description
1 polymer ?
#
loop_
_entity_poly.entity_id
_entity_poly.type
_entity_poly.pdbx_seq_one_letter_code
_entity_poly.pdbx_strand_id
1 'polypeptide(L)'
;MSSNKKKGLGRGLSALFGDVSPKEAFDEKKEPNTVPISDLSRNPYQPRQTFNEFKLKELAESIKKNGVIQPIAVRLKKSEPGKYEIVAGERRWLAAQRAGLHDIPVNVLELSDVESLEVAIVENIQRDDLNPVEEARGYKRLSDEFKYDHESISKLMSKSRSHISNTLRLLTLPEDILGMLEEGTLTSGQARPLIGLSNASSIAEEIVSKNYSARKVEYLVKSKKDKKQNTRYDADILQTQERIEKILGLKVYISNKKNNSGKITILYKNLEQFELVSDL
;
A
#
# COMPACT_ATOMS: atom_id res chain seq x y z
N MET A 1 22.32 13.89 -28.10
CA MET A 1 22.29 12.48 -27.70
C MET A 1 22.30 12.41 -26.17
N SER A 2 21.13 12.32 -25.56
CA SER A 2 20.98 12.34 -24.10
C SER A 2 21.03 10.90 -23.60
N SER A 3 22.08 10.58 -22.84
CA SER A 3 22.29 9.27 -22.21
C SER A 3 21.27 9.06 -21.09
N ASN A 4 20.31 8.20 -21.32
CA ASN A 4 19.34 7.74 -20.36
C ASN A 4 20.05 6.82 -19.34
N LYS A 5 20.60 7.38 -18.24
CA LYS A 5 21.10 6.59 -17.11
C LYS A 5 19.93 5.80 -16.52
N LYS A 6 19.92 4.48 -16.76
CA LYS A 6 19.09 3.54 -16.02
C LYS A 6 19.39 3.74 -14.54
N LYS A 7 18.42 4.23 -13.76
CA LYS A 7 18.45 4.21 -12.29
C LYS A 7 18.36 2.74 -11.88
N GLY A 8 19.51 2.09 -11.70
CA GLY A 8 19.58 0.79 -11.03
C GLY A 8 19.25 0.96 -9.55
N LEU A 9 18.85 -0.13 -8.88
CA LEU A 9 18.79 -0.22 -7.42
C LEU A 9 20.03 0.44 -6.82
N GLY A 10 19.84 1.28 -5.78
CA GLY A 10 20.96 1.90 -5.10
C GLY A 10 21.95 0.84 -4.61
N ARG A 11 23.26 1.13 -4.66
CA ARG A 11 24.33 0.20 -4.25
C ARG A 11 24.08 -0.43 -2.87
N GLY A 12 23.43 0.30 -1.95
CA GLY A 12 23.12 -0.17 -0.62
C GLY A 12 22.10 -1.32 -0.58
N LEU A 13 21.09 -1.28 -1.43
CA LEU A 13 20.07 -2.34 -1.50
C LEU A 13 20.62 -3.59 -2.15
N SER A 14 21.42 -3.48 -3.20
CA SER A 14 22.10 -4.63 -3.82
C SER A 14 23.02 -5.36 -2.81
N ALA A 15 23.67 -4.63 -1.90
CA ALA A 15 24.51 -5.22 -0.85
C ALA A 15 23.72 -5.99 0.21
N LEU A 16 22.45 -5.63 0.45
CA LEU A 16 21.59 -6.28 1.45
C LEU A 16 20.73 -7.41 0.88
N PHE A 17 20.29 -7.29 -0.36
CA PHE A 17 19.34 -8.23 -0.98
C PHE A 17 19.97 -9.13 -2.05
N GLY A 18 21.27 -8.97 -2.34
CA GLY A 18 22.03 -9.91 -3.14
C GLY A 18 21.57 -10.04 -4.58
N ASP A 19 21.79 -9.00 -5.41
CA ASP A 19 21.87 -9.17 -6.88
C ASP A 19 23.26 -9.75 -7.28
N VAL A 20 23.86 -10.51 -6.40
CA VAL A 20 25.08 -11.27 -6.66
C VAL A 20 24.67 -12.61 -7.22
N SER A 21 25.07 -12.87 -8.47
CA SER A 21 24.97 -14.20 -9.07
C SER A 21 25.47 -15.25 -8.07
N PRO A 22 24.84 -16.45 -7.97
CA PRO A 22 25.23 -17.48 -7.01
C PRO A 22 26.71 -17.91 -7.07
N LYS A 23 27.46 -17.46 -8.08
CA LYS A 23 28.90 -17.76 -8.25
C LYS A 23 29.85 -16.75 -7.61
N GLU A 24 29.42 -15.51 -7.31
CA GLU A 24 30.29 -14.48 -6.71
C GLU A 24 30.11 -14.37 -5.18
N ALA A 25 29.05 -14.95 -4.61
CA ALA A 25 28.78 -14.96 -3.17
C ALA A 25 29.67 -15.93 -2.38
N PHE A 26 30.47 -16.77 -3.03
CA PHE A 26 31.33 -17.78 -2.36
C PHE A 26 32.80 -17.45 -2.35
N ASP A 27 33.25 -16.33 -2.91
CA ASP A 27 34.69 -16.07 -3.13
C ASP A 27 35.27 -14.85 -2.41
N GLU A 28 34.71 -14.42 -1.29
CA GLU A 28 35.50 -13.70 -0.26
C GLU A 28 35.05 -14.13 1.12
N LYS A 29 35.81 -15.05 1.71
CA LYS A 29 35.96 -15.25 3.16
C LYS A 29 36.58 -13.98 3.78
N LYS A 30 35.84 -12.87 3.79
CA LYS A 30 36.07 -11.83 4.77
C LYS A 30 35.50 -12.37 6.07
N GLU A 31 36.38 -12.74 6.99
CA GLU A 31 35.97 -12.96 8.37
C GLU A 31 35.12 -11.75 8.79
N PRO A 32 33.91 -11.96 9.37
CA PRO A 32 33.06 -10.85 9.76
C PRO A 32 33.86 -9.94 10.70
N ASN A 33 33.97 -8.67 10.39
CA ASN A 33 34.61 -7.70 11.25
C ASN A 33 33.91 -7.75 12.62
N THR A 34 34.70 -7.97 13.67
CA THR A 34 34.17 -7.97 15.04
C THR A 34 34.44 -6.59 15.63
N VAL A 35 33.43 -5.96 16.21
CA VAL A 35 33.53 -4.63 16.81
C VAL A 35 32.99 -4.64 18.24
N PRO A 36 33.53 -3.81 19.15
CA PRO A 36 32.96 -3.62 20.48
C PRO A 36 31.52 -3.14 20.44
N ILE A 37 30.66 -3.72 21.28
CA ILE A 37 29.23 -3.32 21.36
C ILE A 37 29.11 -1.84 21.76
N SER A 38 30.04 -1.29 22.53
CA SER A 38 30.11 0.12 22.95
C SER A 38 30.24 1.08 21.76
N ASP A 39 30.80 0.63 20.64
CA ASP A 39 31.05 1.46 19.47
C ASP A 39 29.87 1.47 18.48
N LEU A 40 28.82 0.74 18.83
CA LEU A 40 27.58 0.68 18.05
C LEU A 40 26.53 1.63 18.64
N SER A 41 25.90 2.41 17.79
CA SER A 41 24.79 3.32 18.15
C SER A 41 23.55 3.04 17.31
N ARG A 42 22.40 3.36 17.87
CA ARG A 42 21.11 3.28 17.16
C ARG A 42 21.05 4.28 16.01
N ASN A 43 20.39 3.86 14.93
CA ASN A 43 20.02 4.78 13.89
C ASN A 43 18.83 5.64 14.39
N PRO A 44 18.94 6.99 14.41
CA PRO A 44 17.87 7.88 14.86
C PRO A 44 16.60 7.81 13.98
N TYR A 45 16.72 7.28 12.77
CA TYR A 45 15.60 7.13 11.82
C TYR A 45 14.85 5.79 11.93
N GLN A 46 15.23 4.92 12.88
CA GLN A 46 14.55 3.63 13.11
C GLN A 46 13.19 3.86 13.80
N PRO A 47 12.06 3.48 13.16
CA PRO A 47 10.72 3.76 13.69
C PRO A 47 10.32 2.86 14.87
N ARG A 48 11.06 1.77 15.11
CA ARG A 48 10.70 0.79 16.13
C ARG A 48 11.16 1.19 17.52
N GLN A 49 10.23 1.67 18.37
CA GLN A 49 10.50 2.03 19.76
C GLN A 49 10.22 0.91 20.77
N THR A 50 9.35 -0.04 20.44
CA THR A 50 8.93 -1.09 21.36
C THR A 50 9.30 -2.47 20.88
N PHE A 51 9.97 -3.25 21.72
CA PHE A 51 10.30 -4.66 21.47
C PHE A 51 9.54 -5.54 22.46
N ASN A 52 9.06 -6.69 22.01
CA ASN A 52 8.49 -7.70 22.89
C ASN A 52 9.60 -8.25 23.80
N GLU A 53 9.51 -7.95 25.09
CA GLU A 53 10.51 -8.31 26.11
C GLU A 53 10.74 -9.81 26.20
N PHE A 54 9.68 -10.62 26.08
CA PHE A 54 9.81 -12.07 26.12
C PHE A 54 10.65 -12.61 24.95
N LYS A 55 10.32 -12.20 23.71
CA LYS A 55 11.07 -12.60 22.52
C LYS A 55 12.50 -12.08 22.50
N LEU A 56 12.77 -10.94 23.16
CA LEU A 56 14.11 -10.39 23.27
C LEU A 56 14.95 -11.19 24.29
N LYS A 57 14.34 -11.66 25.37
CA LYS A 57 14.98 -12.51 26.37
C LYS A 57 15.37 -13.87 25.79
N GLU A 58 14.45 -14.52 25.06
CA GLU A 58 14.74 -15.78 24.36
C GLU A 58 15.92 -15.63 23.39
N LEU A 59 15.95 -14.53 22.64
CA LEU A 59 17.05 -14.24 21.71
C LEU A 59 18.37 -14.01 22.46
N ALA A 60 18.35 -13.33 23.62
CA ALA A 60 19.55 -13.12 24.44
C ALA A 60 20.09 -14.44 25.00
N GLU A 61 19.24 -15.36 25.44
CA GLU A 61 19.65 -16.69 25.89
C GLU A 61 20.27 -17.51 24.76
N SER A 62 19.69 -17.45 23.55
CA SER A 62 20.25 -18.08 22.37
C SER A 62 21.62 -17.52 22.01
N ILE A 63 21.76 -16.18 22.01
CA ILE A 63 23.03 -15.48 21.70
C ILE A 63 24.09 -15.77 22.77
N LYS A 64 23.71 -15.93 24.03
CA LYS A 64 24.63 -16.29 25.10
C LYS A 64 25.24 -17.69 24.90
N LYS A 65 24.47 -18.62 24.30
CA LYS A 65 24.93 -20.00 24.04
C LYS A 65 25.72 -20.13 22.73
N ASN A 66 25.26 -19.48 21.67
CA ASN A 66 25.74 -19.73 20.31
C ASN A 66 26.48 -18.52 19.69
N GLY A 67 26.58 -17.40 20.40
CA GLY A 67 27.06 -16.14 19.84
C GLY A 67 26.05 -15.53 18.84
N VAL A 68 26.44 -14.44 18.19
CA VAL A 68 25.69 -13.81 17.11
C VAL A 68 26.08 -14.49 15.80
N ILE A 69 25.25 -15.42 15.34
CA ILE A 69 25.49 -16.21 14.11
C ILE A 69 25.41 -15.31 12.86
N GLN A 70 24.41 -14.46 12.78
CA GLN A 70 24.22 -13.55 11.65
C GLN A 70 24.73 -12.17 11.99
N PRO A 71 25.76 -11.63 11.29
CA PRO A 71 26.32 -10.31 11.55
C PRO A 71 25.28 -9.19 11.50
N ILE A 72 25.52 -8.12 12.25
CA ILE A 72 24.70 -6.91 12.25
C ILE A 72 25.19 -6.00 11.14
N ALA A 73 24.28 -5.46 10.30
CA ALA A 73 24.64 -4.50 9.27
C ALA A 73 24.83 -3.12 9.90
N VAL A 74 26.01 -2.54 9.71
CA VAL A 74 26.40 -1.25 10.28
C VAL A 74 27.03 -0.35 9.22
N ARG A 75 27.03 0.96 9.46
CA ARG A 75 27.81 1.94 8.68
C ARG A 75 28.71 2.76 9.58
N LEU A 76 29.78 3.31 9.02
CA LEU A 76 30.62 4.25 9.74
C LEU A 76 29.85 5.52 10.09
N LYS A 77 29.97 5.97 11.36
CA LYS A 77 29.35 7.21 11.80
C LYS A 77 30.26 8.39 11.44
N LYS A 78 29.80 9.24 10.52
CA LYS A 78 30.60 10.37 10.00
C LYS A 78 31.02 11.37 11.09
N SER A 79 30.19 11.54 12.13
CA SER A 79 30.44 12.47 13.25
C SER A 79 31.43 11.97 14.28
N GLU A 80 31.70 10.65 14.34
CA GLU A 80 32.52 10.04 15.38
C GLU A 80 33.39 8.92 14.73
N PRO A 81 34.67 9.22 14.39
CA PRO A 81 35.58 8.23 13.82
C PRO A 81 35.72 7.00 14.72
N GLY A 82 35.65 5.81 14.14
CA GLY A 82 35.77 4.55 14.89
C GLY A 82 34.43 4.07 15.50
N LYS A 83 33.34 4.81 15.39
CA LYS A 83 32.00 4.38 15.79
C LYS A 83 31.12 4.04 14.60
N TYR A 84 30.14 3.20 14.86
CA TYR A 84 29.26 2.67 13.85
C TYR A 84 27.80 2.95 14.20
N GLU A 85 26.98 3.08 13.19
CA GLU A 85 25.52 3.22 13.29
C GLU A 85 24.86 1.96 12.74
N ILE A 86 23.91 1.40 13.47
CA ILE A 86 23.21 0.17 13.10
C ILE A 86 22.24 0.48 11.98
N VAL A 87 22.42 -0.17 10.83
CA VAL A 87 21.52 -0.09 9.67
C VAL A 87 20.40 -1.12 9.79
N ALA A 88 20.76 -2.38 10.13
CA ALA A 88 19.82 -3.47 10.34
C ALA A 88 20.31 -4.45 11.41
N GLY A 89 19.38 -5.07 12.14
CA GLY A 89 19.71 -6.06 13.18
C GLY A 89 19.71 -5.53 14.61
N GLU A 90 19.00 -4.45 14.91
CA GLU A 90 18.92 -3.83 16.24
C GLU A 90 18.50 -4.82 17.35
N ARG A 91 17.56 -5.76 17.07
CA ARG A 91 17.19 -6.79 18.04
C ARG A 91 18.36 -7.68 18.45
N ARG A 92 19.25 -8.02 17.50
CA ARG A 92 20.45 -8.83 17.77
C ARG A 92 21.45 -8.05 18.62
N TRP A 93 21.63 -6.76 18.35
CA TRP A 93 22.45 -5.87 19.16
C TRP A 93 21.94 -5.75 20.59
N LEU A 94 20.65 -5.47 20.80
CA LEU A 94 20.04 -5.40 22.13
C LEU A 94 20.12 -6.74 22.89
N ALA A 95 19.92 -7.84 22.19
CA ALA A 95 20.02 -9.16 22.78
C ALA A 95 21.47 -9.52 23.13
N ALA A 96 22.46 -9.11 22.33
CA ALA A 96 23.88 -9.29 22.61
C ALA A 96 24.33 -8.45 23.83
N GLN A 97 23.85 -7.22 23.98
CA GLN A 97 24.07 -6.43 25.19
C GLN A 97 23.52 -7.13 26.45
N ARG A 98 22.29 -7.67 26.36
CA ARG A 98 21.67 -8.42 27.49
C ARG A 98 22.39 -9.74 27.79
N ALA A 99 22.97 -10.36 26.75
CA ALA A 99 23.79 -11.58 26.91
C ALA A 99 25.17 -11.32 27.51
N GLY A 100 25.58 -10.03 27.64
CA GLY A 100 26.86 -9.63 28.21
C GLY A 100 28.03 -9.83 27.27
N LEU A 101 27.83 -9.86 25.94
CA LEU A 101 28.92 -9.92 24.97
C LEU A 101 29.67 -8.58 24.93
N HIS A 102 30.97 -8.62 24.78
CA HIS A 102 31.84 -7.44 24.61
C HIS A 102 31.90 -7.04 23.12
N ASP A 103 32.05 -8.04 22.27
CA ASP A 103 32.24 -7.87 20.83
C ASP A 103 31.17 -8.63 20.06
N ILE A 104 30.80 -8.11 18.88
CA ILE A 104 29.85 -8.77 18.01
C ILE A 104 30.24 -8.66 16.54
N PRO A 105 29.93 -9.69 15.73
CA PRO A 105 30.21 -9.68 14.31
C PRO A 105 29.33 -8.65 13.59
N VAL A 106 29.98 -7.85 12.74
CA VAL A 106 29.30 -6.81 11.94
C VAL A 106 29.67 -6.92 10.47
N ASN A 107 28.74 -6.50 9.61
CA ASN A 107 29.01 -6.23 8.21
C ASN A 107 28.99 -4.71 8.00
N VAL A 108 30.16 -4.14 7.67
CA VAL A 108 30.28 -2.69 7.46
C VAL A 108 29.88 -2.36 6.04
N LEU A 109 28.84 -1.54 5.90
CA LEU A 109 28.31 -1.07 4.64
C LEU A 109 28.74 0.38 4.38
N GLU A 110 29.23 0.66 3.19
CA GLU A 110 29.53 2.01 2.74
C GLU A 110 28.24 2.65 2.21
N LEU A 111 27.45 3.23 3.11
CA LEU A 111 26.16 3.85 2.80
C LEU A 111 26.19 5.34 3.10
N SER A 112 25.66 6.12 2.19
CA SER A 112 25.26 7.51 2.45
C SER A 112 24.09 7.59 3.42
N ASP A 113 23.79 8.78 3.96
CA ASP A 113 22.64 8.96 4.86
C ASP A 113 21.31 8.64 4.16
N VAL A 114 21.20 8.98 2.86
CA VAL A 114 20.04 8.71 2.02
C VAL A 114 19.86 7.20 1.81
N GLU A 115 20.93 6.49 1.44
CA GLU A 115 20.89 5.03 1.25
C GLU A 115 20.61 4.29 2.56
N SER A 116 21.13 4.77 3.69
CA SER A 116 20.84 4.17 4.99
C SER A 116 19.37 4.34 5.38
N LEU A 117 18.77 5.51 5.10
CA LEU A 117 17.34 5.74 5.33
C LEU A 117 16.49 4.86 4.41
N GLU A 118 16.86 4.72 3.14
CA GLU A 118 16.19 3.84 2.18
C GLU A 118 16.17 2.40 2.67
N VAL A 119 17.32 1.87 3.08
CA VAL A 119 17.43 0.51 3.62
C VAL A 119 16.58 0.32 4.87
N ALA A 120 16.57 1.30 5.78
CA ALA A 120 15.76 1.23 6.99
C ALA A 120 14.25 1.20 6.69
N ILE A 121 13.78 1.96 5.70
CA ILE A 121 12.37 1.96 5.27
C ILE A 121 12.02 0.61 4.62
N VAL A 122 12.87 0.09 3.74
CA VAL A 122 12.66 -1.20 3.06
C VAL A 122 12.61 -2.34 4.07
N GLU A 123 13.56 -2.40 5.02
CA GLU A 123 13.57 -3.41 6.09
C GLU A 123 12.28 -3.36 6.90
N ASN A 124 11.85 -2.15 7.27
CA ASN A 124 10.63 -1.99 8.03
C ASN A 124 9.37 -2.44 7.26
N ILE A 125 9.30 -2.17 5.95
CA ILE A 125 8.15 -2.62 5.12
C ILE A 125 8.14 -4.13 4.92
N GLN A 126 9.30 -4.80 4.95
CA GLN A 126 9.40 -6.26 4.78
C GLN A 126 9.04 -7.07 6.03
N ARG A 127 8.59 -6.41 7.09
CA ARG A 127 8.12 -7.10 8.29
C ARG A 127 6.77 -7.78 8.04
N ASP A 128 6.60 -8.98 8.58
CA ASP A 128 5.38 -9.79 8.44
C ASP A 128 4.19 -9.26 9.27
N ASP A 129 4.46 -8.36 10.23
CA ASP A 129 3.49 -7.88 11.23
C ASP A 129 2.93 -6.48 10.93
N LEU A 130 3.14 -5.94 9.72
CA LEU A 130 2.63 -4.63 9.33
C LEU A 130 1.12 -4.65 9.08
N ASN A 131 0.45 -3.60 9.56
CA ASN A 131 -0.91 -3.34 9.13
C ASN A 131 -0.94 -2.68 7.73
N PRO A 132 -2.09 -2.71 7.01
CA PRO A 132 -2.18 -2.19 5.65
C PRO A 132 -1.89 -0.69 5.52
N VAL A 133 -2.10 0.09 6.58
CA VAL A 133 -1.86 1.55 6.58
C VAL A 133 -0.37 1.83 6.78
N GLU A 134 0.31 1.10 7.65
CA GLU A 134 1.77 1.17 7.80
C GLU A 134 2.49 0.79 6.51
N GLU A 135 2.07 -0.29 5.86
CA GLU A 135 2.59 -0.71 4.56
C GLU A 135 2.41 0.40 3.52
N ALA A 136 1.22 1.01 3.46
CA ALA A 136 0.93 2.10 2.54
C ALA A 136 1.77 3.36 2.82
N ARG A 137 1.95 3.73 4.10
CA ARG A 137 2.83 4.85 4.50
C ARG A 137 4.28 4.59 4.13
N GLY A 138 4.76 3.35 4.27
CA GLY A 138 6.08 2.95 3.84
C GLY A 138 6.28 3.12 2.32
N TYR A 139 5.35 2.64 1.51
CA TYR A 139 5.40 2.83 0.05
C TYR A 139 5.33 4.30 -0.35
N LYS A 140 4.51 5.09 0.35
CA LYS A 140 4.42 6.53 0.11
C LYS A 140 5.75 7.22 0.39
N ARG A 141 6.43 6.88 1.48
CA ARG A 141 7.76 7.42 1.80
C ARG A 141 8.79 7.07 0.73
N LEU A 142 8.81 5.82 0.23
CA LEU A 142 9.69 5.45 -0.88
C LEU A 142 9.42 6.28 -2.14
N SER A 143 8.15 6.56 -2.44
CA SER A 143 7.80 7.41 -3.59
C SER A 143 8.16 8.88 -3.39
N ASP A 144 7.87 9.45 -2.21
CA ASP A 144 8.02 10.88 -1.93
C ASP A 144 9.49 11.27 -1.71
N GLU A 145 10.24 10.48 -0.89
CA GLU A 145 11.62 10.77 -0.49
C GLU A 145 12.64 10.32 -1.55
N PHE A 146 12.44 9.12 -2.15
CA PHE A 146 13.41 8.51 -3.08
C PHE A 146 12.97 8.53 -4.55
N LYS A 147 11.78 9.08 -4.83
CA LYS A 147 11.21 9.20 -6.19
C LYS A 147 11.03 7.86 -6.92
N TYR A 148 10.82 6.79 -6.16
CA TYR A 148 10.48 5.51 -6.74
C TYR A 148 9.08 5.54 -7.35
N ASP A 149 8.96 5.03 -8.56
CA ASP A 149 7.67 4.75 -9.17
C ASP A 149 7.08 3.41 -8.68
N HIS A 150 5.82 3.18 -8.94
CA HIS A 150 5.13 1.96 -8.48
C HIS A 150 5.76 0.67 -9.03
N GLU A 151 6.42 0.72 -10.17
CA GLU A 151 7.07 -0.45 -10.75
C GLU A 151 8.38 -0.77 -10.01
N SER A 152 9.18 0.24 -9.70
CA SER A 152 10.40 0.10 -8.91
C SER A 152 10.09 -0.42 -7.51
N ILE A 153 9.06 0.12 -6.82
CA ILE A 153 8.62 -0.37 -5.51
C ILE A 153 8.15 -1.82 -5.61
N SER A 154 7.42 -2.19 -6.68
CA SER A 154 6.93 -3.57 -6.86
C SER A 154 8.06 -4.57 -7.01
N LYS A 155 9.10 -4.24 -7.77
CA LYS A 155 10.30 -5.06 -7.91
C LYS A 155 11.06 -5.18 -6.59
N LEU A 156 11.25 -4.05 -5.89
CA LEU A 156 11.95 -3.99 -4.61
C LEU A 156 11.26 -4.83 -3.53
N MET A 157 9.92 -4.81 -3.48
CA MET A 157 9.13 -5.51 -2.48
C MET A 157 8.69 -6.91 -2.93
N SER A 158 9.04 -7.35 -4.13
CA SER A 158 8.56 -8.62 -4.71
C SER A 158 7.03 -8.75 -4.68
N LYS A 159 6.33 -7.62 -4.88
CA LYS A 159 4.87 -7.52 -4.93
C LYS A 159 4.42 -7.11 -6.33
N SER A 160 3.15 -7.34 -6.69
CA SER A 160 2.63 -6.85 -7.96
C SER A 160 2.46 -5.32 -7.96
N ARG A 161 2.65 -4.66 -9.12
CA ARG A 161 2.38 -3.23 -9.27
C ARG A 161 0.95 -2.85 -8.88
N SER A 162 -0.01 -3.74 -9.14
CA SER A 162 -1.40 -3.56 -8.73
C SER A 162 -1.57 -3.59 -7.20
N HIS A 163 -0.81 -4.42 -6.49
CA HIS A 163 -0.79 -4.43 -5.03
C HIS A 163 -0.30 -3.08 -4.50
N ILE A 164 0.87 -2.60 -4.96
CA ILE A 164 1.43 -1.31 -4.54
C ILE A 164 0.43 -0.16 -4.77
N SER A 165 -0.14 -0.08 -5.98
CA SER A 165 -1.12 0.96 -6.32
C SER A 165 -2.39 0.89 -5.44
N ASN A 166 -2.90 -0.30 -5.17
CA ASN A 166 -4.09 -0.48 -4.33
C ASN A 166 -3.80 -0.14 -2.86
N THR A 167 -2.64 -0.50 -2.35
CA THR A 167 -2.21 -0.19 -0.98
C THR A 167 -2.04 1.32 -0.80
N LEU A 168 -1.34 2.00 -1.72
CA LEU A 168 -1.19 3.46 -1.69
C LEU A 168 -2.52 4.21 -1.73
N ARG A 169 -3.50 3.71 -2.49
CA ARG A 169 -4.83 4.30 -2.56
C ARG A 169 -5.60 4.24 -1.25
N LEU A 170 -5.28 3.32 -0.34
CA LEU A 170 -5.91 3.28 0.98
C LEU A 170 -5.70 4.59 1.76
N LEU A 171 -4.54 5.25 1.58
CA LEU A 171 -4.24 6.53 2.24
C LEU A 171 -5.13 7.70 1.79
N THR A 172 -5.98 7.51 0.78
CA THR A 172 -6.98 8.51 0.37
C THR A 172 -8.31 8.35 1.10
N LEU A 173 -8.43 7.36 1.97
CA LEU A 173 -9.61 7.14 2.81
C LEU A 173 -9.59 8.12 4.00
N PRO A 174 -10.77 8.46 4.55
CA PRO A 174 -10.90 9.22 5.79
C PRO A 174 -10.18 8.56 6.97
N GLU A 175 -9.73 9.38 7.94
CA GLU A 175 -8.93 8.94 9.10
C GLU A 175 -9.64 7.90 9.97
N ASP A 176 -10.95 7.98 10.13
CA ASP A 176 -11.75 6.99 10.87
C ASP A 176 -11.65 5.59 10.23
N ILE A 177 -11.67 5.51 8.89
CA ILE A 177 -11.48 4.24 8.18
C ILE A 177 -10.03 3.77 8.25
N LEU A 178 -9.06 4.68 8.23
CA LEU A 178 -7.65 4.33 8.43
C LEU A 178 -7.43 3.75 9.84
N GLY A 179 -8.06 4.32 10.86
CA GLY A 179 -8.05 3.77 12.21
C GLY A 179 -8.62 2.34 12.27
N MET A 180 -9.75 2.07 11.60
CA MET A 180 -10.34 0.73 11.53
C MET A 180 -9.41 -0.29 10.83
N LEU A 181 -8.64 0.16 9.83
CA LEU A 181 -7.63 -0.67 9.16
C LEU A 181 -6.42 -0.94 10.05
N GLU A 182 -5.97 0.05 10.83
CA GLU A 182 -4.86 -0.08 11.78
C GLU A 182 -5.20 -1.03 12.94
N GLU A 183 -6.42 -0.96 13.43
CA GLU A 183 -6.95 -1.86 14.47
C GLU A 183 -7.29 -3.27 13.95
N GLY A 184 -7.37 -3.45 12.62
CA GLY A 184 -7.75 -4.72 12.01
C GLY A 184 -9.25 -5.04 12.07
N THR A 185 -10.10 -4.10 12.49
CA THR A 185 -11.56 -4.24 12.49
C THR A 185 -12.14 -4.20 11.07
N LEU A 186 -11.41 -3.56 10.14
CA LEU A 186 -11.70 -3.53 8.70
C LEU A 186 -10.49 -4.07 7.92
N THR A 187 -10.73 -4.91 6.93
CA THR A 187 -9.67 -5.43 6.05
C THR A 187 -9.45 -4.52 4.83
N SER A 188 -8.25 -4.54 4.25
CA SER A 188 -7.95 -3.80 3.02
C SER A 188 -8.88 -4.15 1.85
N GLY A 189 -9.32 -5.41 1.76
CA GLY A 189 -10.28 -5.86 0.75
C GLY A 189 -11.67 -5.25 0.92
N GLN A 190 -12.11 -5.02 2.17
CA GLN A 190 -13.37 -4.35 2.47
C GLN A 190 -13.29 -2.83 2.29
N ALA A 191 -12.13 -2.22 2.57
CA ALA A 191 -11.92 -0.77 2.48
C ALA A 191 -11.74 -0.28 1.04
N ARG A 192 -11.10 -1.05 0.15
CA ARG A 192 -10.84 -0.64 -1.24
C ARG A 192 -12.06 -0.17 -2.02
N PRO A 193 -13.23 -0.83 -1.97
CA PRO A 193 -14.42 -0.35 -2.66
C PRO A 193 -14.95 1.00 -2.18
N LEU A 194 -14.56 1.44 -0.96
CA LEU A 194 -15.02 2.69 -0.35
C LEU A 194 -14.25 3.91 -0.85
N ILE A 195 -13.11 3.71 -1.52
CA ILE A 195 -12.27 4.79 -2.03
C ILE A 195 -13.06 5.68 -3.01
N GLY A 196 -13.10 6.99 -2.71
CA GLY A 196 -13.79 7.99 -3.53
C GLY A 196 -15.31 8.07 -3.32
N LEU A 197 -15.85 7.39 -2.31
CA LEU A 197 -17.24 7.54 -1.92
C LEU A 197 -17.39 8.67 -0.89
N SER A 198 -18.39 9.53 -1.08
CA SER A 198 -18.70 10.64 -0.15
C SER A 198 -19.23 10.15 1.21
N ASN A 199 -19.78 8.96 1.28
CA ASN A 199 -20.34 8.34 2.48
C ASN A 199 -19.53 7.09 2.92
N ALA A 200 -18.22 7.09 2.68
CA ALA A 200 -17.33 5.96 2.97
C ALA A 200 -17.41 5.54 4.45
N SER A 201 -17.34 6.50 5.38
CA SER A 201 -17.35 6.25 6.83
C SER A 201 -18.61 5.53 7.31
N SER A 202 -19.79 5.99 6.89
CA SER A 202 -21.07 5.35 7.24
C SER A 202 -21.18 3.92 6.69
N ILE A 203 -20.62 3.67 5.49
CA ILE A 203 -20.58 2.31 4.92
C ILE A 203 -19.58 1.45 5.67
N ALA A 204 -18.43 2.00 6.09
CA ALA A 204 -17.42 1.27 6.87
C ALA A 204 -18.00 0.79 8.22
N GLU A 205 -18.72 1.64 8.94
CA GLU A 205 -19.44 1.28 10.16
C GLU A 205 -20.47 0.17 9.91
N GLU A 206 -21.23 0.25 8.81
CA GLU A 206 -22.18 -0.79 8.44
C GLU A 206 -21.47 -2.12 8.12
N ILE A 207 -20.31 -2.10 7.47
CA ILE A 207 -19.51 -3.29 7.16
C ILE A 207 -19.04 -3.96 8.44
N VAL A 208 -18.51 -3.19 9.39
CA VAL A 208 -18.01 -3.71 10.67
C VAL A 208 -19.17 -4.27 11.51
N SER A 209 -20.25 -3.49 11.69
CA SER A 209 -21.40 -3.92 12.52
C SER A 209 -22.10 -5.16 12.00
N LYS A 210 -22.17 -5.35 10.68
CA LYS A 210 -22.83 -6.49 10.03
C LYS A 210 -21.87 -7.58 9.55
N ASN A 211 -20.58 -7.42 9.81
CA ASN A 211 -19.52 -8.35 9.41
C ASN A 211 -19.58 -8.76 7.92
N TYR A 212 -19.69 -7.78 7.01
CA TYR A 212 -19.81 -8.06 5.59
C TYR A 212 -18.47 -8.54 4.99
N SER A 213 -18.53 -9.58 4.16
CA SER A 213 -17.37 -10.01 3.38
C SER A 213 -16.99 -8.98 2.31
N ALA A 214 -15.72 -8.95 1.90
CA ALA A 214 -15.23 -8.03 0.85
C ALA A 214 -16.06 -8.13 -0.45
N ARG A 215 -16.44 -9.33 -0.87
CA ARG A 215 -17.32 -9.55 -2.05
C ARG A 215 -18.69 -8.92 -1.88
N LYS A 216 -19.27 -8.99 -0.67
CA LYS A 216 -20.56 -8.37 -0.36
C LYS A 216 -20.46 -6.86 -0.44
N VAL A 217 -19.37 -6.26 0.07
CA VAL A 217 -19.10 -4.82 0.00
C VAL A 217 -18.97 -4.36 -1.46
N GLU A 218 -18.17 -5.05 -2.26
CA GLU A 218 -18.04 -4.74 -3.71
C GLU A 218 -19.39 -4.74 -4.42
N TYR A 219 -20.22 -5.75 -4.16
CA TYR A 219 -21.57 -5.83 -4.71
C TYR A 219 -22.46 -4.65 -4.27
N LEU A 220 -22.44 -4.32 -2.97
CA LEU A 220 -23.26 -3.20 -2.42
C LEU A 220 -22.84 -1.85 -3.01
N VAL A 221 -21.54 -1.58 -3.10
CA VAL A 221 -21.04 -0.33 -3.67
C VAL A 221 -21.38 -0.24 -5.16
N LYS A 222 -21.21 -1.32 -5.92
CA LYS A 222 -21.55 -1.38 -7.34
C LYS A 222 -23.05 -1.18 -7.57
N SER A 223 -23.91 -1.85 -6.79
CA SER A 223 -25.37 -1.71 -6.92
C SER A 223 -25.87 -0.31 -6.59
N LYS A 224 -25.27 0.36 -5.58
CA LYS A 224 -25.58 1.76 -5.24
C LYS A 224 -25.14 2.72 -6.35
N LYS A 225 -24.00 2.46 -6.99
CA LYS A 225 -23.48 3.27 -8.11
C LYS A 225 -24.36 3.13 -9.37
N ASP A 226 -24.78 1.89 -9.68
CA ASP A 226 -25.67 1.59 -10.80
C ASP A 226 -27.06 2.23 -10.58
N LYS A 227 -27.59 2.23 -9.35
CA LYS A 227 -28.87 2.93 -9.03
C LYS A 227 -28.75 4.43 -9.21
N LYS A 228 -27.64 5.06 -8.75
CA LYS A 228 -27.46 6.52 -8.89
C LYS A 228 -27.28 6.95 -10.36
N GLN A 229 -26.75 6.08 -11.20
CA GLN A 229 -26.62 6.31 -12.64
C GLN A 229 -27.97 6.12 -13.35
N ASN A 230 -28.74 5.09 -12.96
CA ASN A 230 -30.09 4.88 -13.51
C ASN A 230 -31.06 6.02 -13.14
N THR A 231 -31.03 6.56 -11.90
CA THR A 231 -31.91 7.67 -11.51
C THR A 231 -31.63 8.97 -12.28
N ARG A 232 -30.38 9.28 -12.64
CA ARG A 232 -30.08 10.42 -13.52
C ARG A 232 -30.57 10.18 -14.93
N TYR A 233 -30.32 8.99 -15.46
CA TYR A 233 -30.78 8.59 -16.79
C TYR A 233 -32.31 8.58 -16.90
N ASP A 234 -32.99 8.09 -15.86
CA ASP A 234 -34.47 8.11 -15.79
C ASP A 234 -35.02 9.54 -15.71
N ALA A 235 -34.33 10.49 -15.04
CA ALA A 235 -34.75 11.89 -14.99
C ALA A 235 -34.64 12.59 -16.35
N ASP A 236 -33.57 12.36 -17.10
CA ASP A 236 -33.37 12.90 -18.45
C ASP A 236 -34.41 12.34 -19.45
N ILE A 237 -34.75 11.06 -19.30
CA ILE A 237 -35.78 10.39 -20.10
C ILE A 237 -37.16 10.97 -19.77
N LEU A 238 -37.49 11.14 -18.50
CA LEU A 238 -38.76 11.74 -18.05
C LEU A 238 -38.90 13.15 -18.58
N GLN A 239 -37.86 13.98 -18.51
CA GLN A 239 -37.89 15.33 -19.05
C GLN A 239 -38.11 15.35 -20.58
N THR A 240 -37.43 14.41 -21.28
CA THR A 240 -37.61 14.27 -22.73
C THR A 240 -39.04 13.79 -23.06
N GLN A 241 -39.55 12.83 -22.29
CA GLN A 241 -40.92 12.32 -22.42
C GLN A 241 -41.95 13.44 -22.24
N GLU A 242 -41.84 14.24 -21.16
CA GLU A 242 -42.71 15.38 -20.90
C GLU A 242 -42.66 16.43 -22.03
N ARG A 243 -41.48 16.68 -22.58
CA ARG A 243 -41.30 17.61 -23.70
C ARG A 243 -42.04 17.13 -24.94
N ILE A 244 -41.92 15.84 -25.28
CA ILE A 244 -42.59 15.24 -26.43
C ILE A 244 -44.10 15.21 -26.20
N GLU A 245 -44.57 14.86 -24.99
CA GLU A 245 -46.01 14.91 -24.64
C GLU A 245 -46.60 16.31 -24.81
N LYS A 246 -45.88 17.37 -24.41
CA LYS A 246 -46.30 18.75 -24.58
C LYS A 246 -46.41 19.17 -26.05
N ILE A 247 -45.49 18.70 -26.89
CA ILE A 247 -45.48 19.03 -28.33
C ILE A 247 -46.64 18.32 -29.05
N LEU A 248 -46.81 17.02 -28.75
CA LEU A 248 -47.78 16.18 -29.46
C LEU A 248 -49.21 16.26 -28.89
N GLY A 249 -49.37 16.69 -27.65
CA GLY A 249 -50.64 16.58 -26.93
C GLY A 249 -51.10 15.16 -26.67
N LEU A 250 -50.23 14.17 -26.82
CA LEU A 250 -50.51 12.75 -26.70
C LEU A 250 -49.65 12.12 -25.58
N LYS A 251 -50.14 11.02 -25.01
CA LYS A 251 -49.35 10.24 -24.01
C LYS A 251 -48.20 9.49 -24.68
N VAL A 252 -46.98 9.73 -24.18
CA VAL A 252 -45.75 9.14 -24.68
C VAL A 252 -45.09 8.35 -23.57
N TYR A 253 -44.59 7.19 -23.87
CA TYR A 253 -43.77 6.36 -22.98
C TYR A 253 -42.43 6.06 -23.62
N ILE A 254 -41.33 6.39 -22.94
CA ILE A 254 -39.97 6.11 -23.39
C ILE A 254 -39.39 5.05 -22.47
N SER A 255 -39.00 3.91 -23.04
CA SER A 255 -38.27 2.84 -22.35
C SER A 255 -36.92 2.66 -22.97
N ASN A 256 -35.84 2.83 -22.19
CA ASN A 256 -34.47 2.74 -22.65
C ASN A 256 -33.73 1.58 -22.00
N LYS A 257 -32.84 0.89 -22.75
CA LYS A 257 -31.98 -0.20 -22.27
C LYS A 257 -30.57 0.35 -21.96
N LYS A 258 -29.79 -0.40 -21.18
CA LYS A 258 -28.41 -0.04 -20.83
C LYS A 258 -27.45 0.16 -22.02
N ASN A 259 -27.78 -0.40 -23.18
CA ASN A 259 -27.01 -0.27 -24.43
C ASN A 259 -27.45 0.92 -25.29
N ASN A 260 -28.17 1.88 -24.73
CA ASN A 260 -28.78 3.06 -25.42
C ASN A 260 -29.79 2.71 -26.52
N SER A 261 -30.23 1.47 -26.63
CA SER A 261 -31.40 1.12 -27.46
C SER A 261 -32.65 1.29 -26.61
N GLY A 262 -33.78 1.59 -27.26
CA GLY A 262 -35.03 1.82 -26.54
C GLY A 262 -36.27 1.67 -27.42
N LYS A 263 -37.40 1.97 -26.80
CA LYS A 263 -38.71 1.99 -27.47
C LYS A 263 -39.46 3.24 -27.06
N ILE A 264 -39.98 3.97 -28.03
CA ILE A 264 -40.90 5.05 -27.83
C ILE A 264 -42.30 4.53 -28.20
N THR A 265 -43.27 4.71 -27.30
CA THR A 265 -44.64 4.30 -27.50
C THR A 265 -45.53 5.54 -27.36
N ILE A 266 -46.29 5.90 -28.41
CA ILE A 266 -47.22 7.01 -28.42
C ILE A 266 -48.60 6.40 -28.44
N LEU A 267 -49.46 6.83 -27.50
CA LEU A 267 -50.86 6.38 -27.45
C LEU A 267 -51.74 7.37 -28.16
N TYR A 268 -52.52 6.92 -29.14
CA TYR A 268 -53.51 7.66 -29.85
C TYR A 268 -54.93 7.04 -29.69
N LYS A 269 -55.99 7.83 -29.80
CA LYS A 269 -57.40 7.41 -29.59
C LYS A 269 -58.22 7.41 -30.85
N ASN A 270 -57.83 8.16 -31.88
CA ASN A 270 -58.57 8.32 -33.14
C ASN A 270 -57.61 8.46 -34.33
N LEU A 271 -58.16 8.44 -35.57
CA LEU A 271 -57.34 8.45 -36.79
C LEU A 271 -56.62 9.79 -36.98
N GLU A 272 -57.24 10.91 -36.60
CA GLU A 272 -56.63 12.24 -36.67
C GLU A 272 -55.34 12.33 -35.83
N GLN A 273 -55.34 11.73 -34.63
CA GLN A 273 -54.13 11.65 -33.78
C GLN A 273 -53.07 10.71 -34.35
N PHE A 274 -53.48 9.67 -35.08
CA PHE A 274 -52.56 8.78 -35.79
C PHE A 274 -51.86 9.50 -36.94
N GLU A 275 -52.64 10.26 -37.76
CA GLU A 275 -52.12 11.06 -38.88
C GLU A 275 -51.12 12.12 -38.36
N LEU A 276 -51.43 12.80 -37.27
CA LEU A 276 -50.52 13.77 -36.63
C LEU A 276 -49.18 13.15 -36.22
N VAL A 277 -49.13 11.86 -35.84
CA VAL A 277 -47.89 11.16 -35.48
C VAL A 277 -47.18 10.61 -36.72
N SER A 278 -47.89 10.28 -37.79
CA SER A 278 -47.32 9.74 -39.04
C SER A 278 -46.70 10.83 -39.92
N ASP A 279 -47.12 12.09 -39.75
CA ASP A 279 -46.59 13.25 -40.48
C ASP A 279 -45.38 13.92 -39.82
N LEU A 280 -44.86 13.35 -38.74
CA LEU A 280 -43.66 13.77 -38.00
C LEU A 280 -42.40 13.14 -38.58
#